data_f8485bed09da9b090ae94832807b41dc
#
_entry.id   f8485bed09da9b090ae94832807b41dc
#
_cell.length_a   1.000
_cell.length_b   1.000
_cell.length_c   1.000
_cell.angle_alpha   90.00
_cell.angle_beta   90.00
_cell.angle_gamma   90.00
#
_symmetry.space_group_name_H-M   'P 1'
#
loop_
_entity.id
_entity.type
_entity.pdbx_description
1 polymer ?
#
loop_
_entity_poly.entity_id
_entity_poly.type
_entity_poly.pdbx_seq_one_letter_code
_entity_poly.pdbx_strand_id
1 'polypeptide(L)'
;MALGDSTVEGVGATSPDLNYVSRLHERLRALYPTSRLANLGVGGATTADVLLRQLDRAIGLRPHLVTLSIGPNDITTRVPVTAYERNLDTILGRLRYETSAVTVVNLIPDLAVTPRFRASRERDAVGRQTVAFNEALERRGRAHGAELVDLYVASQREVPTRPELIGADGYHPSDVGYARWAELVWAGIQARIASR
;
A
#
# COMPACT_ATOMS: atom_id res chain seq x y z
N MET A 1 12.56 -0.38 -0.85
CA MET A 1 12.03 -0.67 0.49
C MET A 1 10.52 -0.70 0.41
N ALA A 2 9.87 -1.73 0.94
CA ALA A 2 8.41 -1.79 1.00
C ALA A 2 7.96 -2.00 2.45
N LEU A 3 7.01 -1.17 2.90
CA LEU A 3 6.40 -1.17 4.23
C LEU A 3 4.91 -1.43 4.10
N GLY A 4 4.35 -2.15 5.04
CA GLY A 4 2.90 -2.34 5.12
C GLY A 4 2.45 -3.70 5.63
N ASP A 5 1.32 -4.14 5.10
CA ASP A 5 0.57 -5.30 5.57
C ASP A 5 0.72 -6.55 4.68
N SER A 6 -0.28 -7.42 4.70
CA SER A 6 -0.36 -8.65 3.90
C SER A 6 -0.21 -8.43 2.39
N THR A 7 -0.64 -7.28 1.87
CA THR A 7 -0.50 -6.96 0.44
C THR A 7 0.95 -6.69 0.07
N VAL A 8 1.73 -6.12 0.97
CA VAL A 8 3.17 -5.91 0.83
C VAL A 8 3.92 -7.23 1.01
N GLU A 9 3.53 -8.05 1.99
CA GLU A 9 4.06 -9.40 2.16
C GLU A 9 3.85 -10.26 0.91
N GLY A 10 2.69 -10.10 0.25
CA GLY A 10 2.33 -10.78 -0.97
C GLY A 10 1.31 -11.92 -0.77
N VAL A 11 0.47 -11.81 0.27
CA VAL A 11 -0.63 -12.78 0.49
C VAL A 11 -1.57 -12.78 -0.71
N GLY A 12 -1.92 -13.96 -1.22
CA GLY A 12 -2.72 -14.14 -2.42
C GLY A 12 -1.92 -14.36 -3.71
N ALA A 13 -0.63 -14.03 -3.73
CA ALA A 13 0.26 -14.40 -4.83
C ALA A 13 0.63 -15.89 -4.76
N THR A 14 0.65 -16.57 -5.91
CA THR A 14 1.02 -17.98 -6.00
C THR A 14 2.53 -18.22 -5.89
N SER A 15 3.34 -17.16 -6.06
CA SER A 15 4.79 -17.14 -5.90
C SER A 15 5.24 -15.78 -5.39
N PRO A 16 6.33 -15.71 -4.59
CA PRO A 16 6.90 -14.45 -4.12
C PRO A 16 7.24 -13.44 -5.23
N ASP A 17 7.60 -13.91 -6.41
CA ASP A 17 7.94 -13.05 -7.55
C ASP A 17 6.71 -12.41 -8.20
N LEU A 18 5.52 -12.92 -7.94
CA LEU A 18 4.28 -12.47 -8.55
C LEU A 18 3.57 -11.38 -7.75
N ASN A 19 4.03 -11.06 -6.53
CA ASN A 19 3.49 -9.91 -5.81
C ASN A 19 3.94 -8.57 -6.43
N TYR A 20 3.22 -7.49 -6.13
CA TYR A 20 3.50 -6.19 -6.75
C TYR A 20 4.88 -5.62 -6.36
N VAL A 21 5.37 -5.89 -5.16
CA VAL A 21 6.66 -5.39 -4.66
C VAL A 21 7.82 -6.01 -5.45
N SER A 22 7.77 -7.31 -5.69
CA SER A 22 8.78 -8.03 -6.50
C SER A 22 8.76 -7.56 -7.95
N ARG A 23 7.57 -7.38 -8.54
CA ARG A 23 7.40 -6.84 -9.89
C ARG A 23 7.93 -5.41 -10.03
N LEU A 24 7.74 -4.56 -9.01
CA LEU A 24 8.34 -3.22 -8.98
C LEU A 24 9.87 -3.30 -8.91
N HIS A 25 10.41 -4.21 -8.11
CA HIS A 25 11.84 -4.40 -7.99
C HIS A 25 12.47 -4.88 -9.31
N GLU A 26 11.81 -5.79 -10.02
CA GLU A 26 12.24 -6.21 -11.35
C GLU A 26 12.35 -5.04 -12.34
N ARG A 27 11.33 -4.17 -12.39
CA ARG A 27 11.36 -2.94 -13.20
C ARG A 27 12.46 -1.97 -12.75
N LEU A 28 12.68 -1.82 -11.45
CA LEU A 28 13.76 -1.01 -10.92
C LEU A 28 15.13 -1.57 -11.29
N ARG A 29 15.31 -2.88 -11.26
CA ARG A 29 16.57 -3.53 -11.64
C ARG A 29 16.92 -3.34 -13.12
N ALA A 30 15.94 -3.23 -13.99
CA ALA A 30 16.16 -2.91 -15.40
C ALA A 30 16.79 -1.52 -15.60
N LEU A 31 16.47 -0.56 -14.70
CA LEU A 31 17.01 0.81 -14.75
C LEU A 31 18.23 0.98 -13.81
N TYR A 32 18.24 0.29 -12.70
CA TYR A 32 19.24 0.35 -11.64
C TYR A 32 19.69 -1.07 -11.26
N PRO A 33 20.61 -1.70 -12.03
CA PRO A 33 20.97 -3.12 -11.89
C PRO A 33 21.44 -3.54 -10.48
N THR A 34 22.01 -2.59 -9.73
CA THR A 34 22.50 -2.81 -8.35
C THR A 34 21.44 -2.59 -7.26
N SER A 35 20.19 -2.26 -7.64
CA SER A 35 19.12 -2.03 -6.69
C SER A 35 18.84 -3.27 -5.83
N ARG A 36 18.54 -3.03 -4.57
CA ARG A 36 18.22 -4.08 -3.58
C ARG A 36 16.82 -3.87 -3.04
N LEU A 37 16.09 -4.95 -2.86
CA LEU A 37 14.78 -4.93 -2.22
C LEU A 37 14.91 -5.37 -0.75
N ALA A 38 14.28 -4.60 0.14
CA ALA A 38 13.89 -5.09 1.45
C ALA A 38 12.36 -4.96 1.56
N ASN A 39 11.68 -6.08 1.65
CA ASN A 39 10.25 -6.16 1.91
C ASN A 39 10.07 -6.36 3.42
N LEU A 40 9.39 -5.43 4.09
CA LEU A 40 9.09 -5.46 5.53
C LEU A 40 7.60 -5.67 5.79
N GLY A 41 6.81 -5.97 4.76
CA GLY A 41 5.38 -6.26 4.90
C GLY A 41 5.12 -7.45 5.81
N VAL A 42 4.08 -7.35 6.64
CA VAL A 42 3.66 -8.40 7.57
C VAL A 42 2.14 -8.51 7.54
N GLY A 43 1.65 -9.74 7.32
CA GLY A 43 0.22 -10.04 7.33
C GLY A 43 -0.46 -9.57 8.62
N GLY A 44 -1.61 -8.92 8.48
CA GLY A 44 -2.37 -8.40 9.62
C GLY A 44 -1.84 -7.08 10.21
N ALA A 45 -0.71 -6.54 9.72
CA ALA A 45 -0.15 -5.31 10.27
C ALA A 45 -1.11 -4.12 10.14
N THR A 46 -1.19 -3.32 11.20
CA THR A 46 -1.83 -2.01 11.28
C THR A 46 -0.76 -0.91 11.17
N THR A 47 -1.19 0.35 11.09
CA THR A 47 -0.26 1.50 11.16
C THR A 47 0.57 1.51 12.43
N ALA A 48 0.02 1.04 13.57
CA ALA A 48 0.76 0.89 14.82
C ALA A 48 1.89 -0.15 14.70
N ASP A 49 1.64 -1.26 14.00
CA ASP A 49 2.67 -2.28 13.77
C ASP A 49 3.77 -1.77 12.84
N VAL A 50 3.44 -0.98 11.82
CA VAL A 50 4.45 -0.32 10.97
C VAL A 50 5.37 0.56 11.82
N LEU A 51 4.80 1.39 12.72
CA LEU A 51 5.55 2.25 13.63
C LEU A 51 6.50 1.44 14.52
N LEU A 52 5.98 0.37 15.14
CA LEU A 52 6.70 -0.36 16.18
C LEU A 52 7.72 -1.38 15.63
N ARG A 53 7.50 -1.90 14.43
CA ARG A 53 8.24 -3.09 13.95
C ARG A 53 8.93 -2.91 12.60
N GLN A 54 8.51 -1.94 11.79
CA GLN A 54 9.03 -1.79 10.44
C GLN A 54 9.85 -0.50 10.27
N LEU A 55 9.40 0.61 10.85
CA LEU A 55 9.88 1.95 10.55
C LEU A 55 11.36 2.16 10.90
N ASP A 56 11.78 1.79 12.11
CA ASP A 56 13.18 1.95 12.54
C ASP A 56 14.15 1.15 11.67
N ARG A 57 13.73 -0.07 11.32
CA ARG A 57 14.50 -0.91 10.41
C ARG A 57 14.57 -0.30 9.01
N ALA A 58 13.46 0.26 8.52
CA ALA A 58 13.42 0.90 7.21
C ALA A 58 14.37 2.10 7.16
N ILE A 59 14.34 2.98 8.16
CA ILE A 59 15.21 4.16 8.25
C ILE A 59 16.67 3.74 8.32
N GLY A 60 16.99 2.76 9.18
CA GLY A 60 18.37 2.25 9.35
C GLY A 60 18.98 1.67 8.07
N LEU A 61 18.17 1.17 7.14
CA LEU A 61 18.61 0.66 5.85
C LEU A 61 18.86 1.77 4.80
N ARG A 62 18.63 3.04 5.13
CA ARG A 62 18.87 4.21 4.28
C ARG A 62 18.30 4.04 2.87
N PRO A 63 16.98 3.86 2.70
CA PRO A 63 16.37 3.61 1.40
C PRO A 63 16.44 4.83 0.49
N HIS A 64 16.49 4.59 -0.83
CA HIS A 64 16.31 5.63 -1.85
C HIS A 64 14.84 5.75 -2.28
N LEU A 65 14.09 4.66 -2.16
CA LEU A 65 12.67 4.58 -2.46
C LEU A 65 11.97 3.78 -1.36
N VAL A 66 10.86 4.32 -0.86
CA VAL A 66 9.95 3.63 0.07
C VAL A 66 8.57 3.57 -0.57
N THR A 67 7.96 2.39 -0.60
CA THR A 67 6.53 2.24 -0.86
C THR A 67 5.81 1.86 0.44
N LEU A 68 4.66 2.47 0.70
CA LEU A 68 3.81 2.18 1.86
C LEU A 68 2.41 1.78 1.39
N SER A 69 1.94 0.60 1.81
CA SER A 69 0.58 0.13 1.59
C SER A 69 0.03 -0.41 2.90
N ILE A 70 -0.88 0.35 3.54
CA ILE A 70 -1.37 0.07 4.89
C ILE A 70 -2.76 0.67 5.09
N GLY A 71 -3.56 0.06 5.97
CA GLY A 71 -4.84 0.60 6.41
C GLY A 71 -6.00 -0.38 6.39
N PRO A 72 -6.06 -1.39 5.49
CA PRO A 72 -7.14 -2.37 5.51
C PRO A 72 -7.33 -3.04 6.87
N ASN A 73 -6.24 -3.36 7.57
CA ASN A 73 -6.32 -3.97 8.91
C ASN A 73 -6.75 -2.95 9.98
N ASP A 74 -6.35 -1.70 9.87
CA ASP A 74 -6.84 -0.64 10.77
C ASP A 74 -8.37 -0.51 10.65
N ILE A 75 -8.92 -0.57 9.44
CA ILE A 75 -10.37 -0.55 9.18
C ILE A 75 -11.05 -1.78 9.80
N THR A 76 -10.58 -2.98 9.46
CA THR A 76 -11.23 -4.24 9.86
C THR A 76 -11.10 -4.55 11.35
N THR A 77 -10.08 -4.03 12.02
CA THR A 77 -9.91 -4.10 13.48
C THR A 77 -10.48 -2.88 14.20
N ARG A 78 -11.17 -1.98 13.48
CA ARG A 78 -11.88 -0.81 14.03
C ARG A 78 -10.97 0.18 14.75
N VAL A 79 -9.75 0.38 14.26
CA VAL A 79 -8.88 1.45 14.74
C VAL A 79 -9.57 2.79 14.46
N PRO A 80 -9.64 3.72 15.42
CA PRO A 80 -10.18 5.06 15.15
C PRO A 80 -9.38 5.77 14.07
N VAL A 81 -10.06 6.42 13.11
CA VAL A 81 -9.40 7.15 11.99
C VAL A 81 -8.40 8.21 12.51
N THR A 82 -8.69 8.82 13.66
CA THR A 82 -7.77 9.78 14.30
C THR A 82 -6.49 9.13 14.80
N ALA A 83 -6.54 7.87 15.26
CA ALA A 83 -5.35 7.11 15.65
C ALA A 83 -4.53 6.70 14.40
N TYR A 84 -5.21 6.20 13.37
CA TYR A 84 -4.62 5.92 12.07
C TYR A 84 -3.90 7.16 11.50
N GLU A 85 -4.57 8.32 11.50
CA GLU A 85 -4.01 9.57 10.99
C GLU A 85 -2.77 10.02 11.76
N ARG A 86 -2.77 9.92 13.11
CA ARG A 86 -1.58 10.20 13.93
C ARG A 86 -0.42 9.27 13.62
N ASN A 87 -0.70 7.98 13.45
CA ASN A 87 0.33 7.01 13.11
C ASN A 87 0.94 7.32 11.74
N LEU A 88 0.11 7.62 10.74
CA LEU A 88 0.57 8.04 9.41
C LEU A 88 1.43 9.30 9.46
N ASP A 89 1.02 10.30 10.22
CA ASP A 89 1.77 11.54 10.41
C ASP A 89 3.17 11.26 10.94
N THR A 90 3.27 10.37 11.93
CA THR A 90 4.57 9.96 12.49
C THR A 90 5.40 9.14 11.47
N ILE A 91 4.79 8.15 10.80
CA ILE A 91 5.49 7.31 9.81
C ILE A 91 6.05 8.18 8.69
N LEU A 92 5.20 8.99 8.05
CA LEU A 92 5.59 9.78 6.90
C LEU A 92 6.53 10.93 7.29
N GLY A 93 6.31 11.54 8.45
CA GLY A 93 7.20 12.55 9.00
C GLY A 93 8.60 12.01 9.23
N ARG A 94 8.74 10.86 9.89
CA ARG A 94 10.03 10.24 10.13
C ARG A 94 10.72 9.81 8.83
N LEU A 95 9.99 9.22 7.89
CA LEU A 95 10.56 8.89 6.57
C LEU A 95 11.08 10.14 5.86
N ARG A 96 10.34 11.26 5.90
CA ARG A 96 10.75 12.52 5.28
C ARG A 96 11.98 13.14 5.92
N TYR A 97 12.05 13.18 7.25
CA TYR A 97 13.09 13.92 7.96
C TYR A 97 14.33 13.08 8.29
N GLU A 98 14.19 11.77 8.39
CA GLU A 98 15.29 10.86 8.74
C GLU A 98 15.86 10.12 7.53
N THR A 99 15.28 10.28 6.33
CA THR A 99 15.80 9.67 5.09
C THR A 99 15.79 10.64 3.93
N SER A 100 16.54 10.31 2.86
CA SER A 100 16.47 11.00 1.56
C SER A 100 15.55 10.26 0.57
N ALA A 101 14.74 9.33 1.03
CA ALA A 101 13.94 8.48 0.17
C ALA A 101 12.83 9.24 -0.57
N VAL A 102 12.57 8.84 -1.80
CA VAL A 102 11.27 9.08 -2.42
C VAL A 102 10.26 8.19 -1.70
N THR A 103 9.17 8.77 -1.21
CA THR A 103 8.09 8.02 -0.57
C THR A 103 6.87 7.98 -1.49
N VAL A 104 6.38 6.77 -1.78
CA VAL A 104 5.18 6.50 -2.57
C VAL A 104 4.18 5.77 -1.68
N VAL A 105 2.96 6.27 -1.61
CA VAL A 105 1.91 5.74 -0.73
C VAL A 105 0.70 5.34 -1.55
N ASN A 106 0.25 4.11 -1.37
CA ASN A 106 -0.94 3.61 -2.03
C ASN A 106 -2.18 4.00 -1.22
N LEU A 107 -3.17 4.63 -1.84
CA LEU A 107 -4.50 4.73 -1.26
C LEU A 107 -5.08 3.33 -1.06
N ILE A 108 -5.85 3.15 0.01
CA ILE A 108 -6.53 1.89 0.32
C ILE A 108 -7.53 1.60 -0.79
N PRO A 109 -7.48 0.43 -1.45
CA PRO A 109 -8.51 0.03 -2.41
C PRO A 109 -9.89 0.05 -1.78
N ASP A 110 -10.94 0.21 -2.58
CA ASP A 110 -12.31 0.11 -2.07
C ASP A 110 -12.59 -1.32 -1.60
N LEU A 111 -12.58 -1.51 -0.29
CA LEU A 111 -12.83 -2.82 0.31
C LEU A 111 -14.27 -3.29 0.07
N ALA A 112 -15.22 -2.35 -0.09
CA ALA A 112 -16.64 -2.64 -0.25
C ALA A 112 -16.98 -3.35 -1.58
N VAL A 113 -16.11 -3.23 -2.60
CA VAL A 113 -16.31 -3.91 -3.90
C VAL A 113 -15.72 -5.32 -3.93
N THR A 114 -14.91 -5.69 -2.94
CA THR A 114 -14.31 -7.03 -2.88
C THR A 114 -15.37 -8.11 -2.65
N PRO A 115 -15.17 -9.34 -3.15
CA PRO A 115 -16.09 -10.46 -2.89
C PRO A 115 -16.42 -10.66 -1.42
N ARG A 116 -15.45 -10.44 -0.52
CA ARG A 116 -15.61 -10.55 0.93
C ARG A 116 -16.67 -9.62 1.49
N PHE A 117 -16.77 -8.39 1.00
CA PHE A 117 -17.64 -7.37 1.57
C PHE A 117 -18.85 -7.03 0.71
N ARG A 118 -18.80 -7.18 -0.61
CA ARG A 118 -19.86 -6.72 -1.54
C ARG A 118 -21.26 -7.25 -1.24
N ALA A 119 -21.34 -8.45 -0.68
CA ALA A 119 -22.62 -9.08 -0.26
C ALA A 119 -22.79 -9.10 1.27
N SER A 120 -21.88 -8.49 2.02
CA SER A 120 -21.90 -8.43 3.48
C SER A 120 -22.78 -7.30 3.99
N ARG A 121 -23.37 -7.48 5.20
CA ARG A 121 -24.04 -6.40 5.93
C ARG A 121 -23.09 -5.27 6.32
N GLU A 122 -21.79 -5.52 6.33
CA GLU A 122 -20.75 -4.53 6.67
C GLU A 122 -20.32 -3.67 5.47
N ARG A 123 -20.77 -3.99 4.24
CA ARG A 123 -20.36 -3.33 3.00
C ARG A 123 -20.34 -1.81 3.10
N ASP A 124 -21.48 -1.22 3.47
CA ASP A 124 -21.63 0.23 3.50
C ASP A 124 -20.81 0.88 4.61
N ALA A 125 -20.65 0.20 5.75
CA ALA A 125 -19.81 0.66 6.85
C ALA A 125 -18.33 0.65 6.46
N VAL A 126 -17.87 -0.44 5.87
CA VAL A 126 -16.49 -0.59 5.37
C VAL A 126 -16.21 0.41 4.27
N GLY A 127 -17.15 0.63 3.34
CA GLY A 127 -17.00 1.63 2.28
C GLY A 127 -16.82 3.05 2.84
N ARG A 128 -17.67 3.47 3.79
CA ARG A 128 -17.52 4.78 4.45
C ARG A 128 -16.20 4.91 5.22
N GLN A 129 -15.78 3.84 5.89
CA GLN A 129 -14.49 3.84 6.60
C GLN A 129 -13.32 3.94 5.61
N THR A 130 -13.35 3.21 4.49
CA THR A 130 -12.30 3.29 3.47
C THR A 130 -12.14 4.72 2.96
N VAL A 131 -13.24 5.43 2.70
CA VAL A 131 -13.21 6.85 2.29
C VAL A 131 -12.54 7.71 3.38
N ALA A 132 -13.02 7.63 4.62
CA ALA A 132 -12.49 8.45 5.71
C ALA A 132 -11.00 8.20 5.98
N PHE A 133 -10.55 6.95 5.86
CA PHE A 133 -9.15 6.56 6.00
C PHE A 133 -8.31 7.08 4.83
N ASN A 134 -8.81 7.01 3.61
CA ASN A 134 -8.12 7.56 2.44
C ASN A 134 -8.00 9.08 2.51
N GLU A 135 -9.03 9.80 2.96
CA GLU A 135 -8.94 11.24 3.20
C GLU A 135 -7.82 11.60 4.21
N ALA A 136 -7.70 10.84 5.29
CA ALA A 136 -6.63 11.01 6.28
C ALA A 136 -5.26 10.73 5.66
N LEU A 137 -5.14 9.65 4.89
CA LEU A 137 -3.91 9.25 4.20
C LEU A 137 -3.48 10.28 3.15
N GLU A 138 -4.42 10.83 2.38
CA GLU A 138 -4.14 11.89 1.41
C GLU A 138 -3.64 13.17 2.12
N ARG A 139 -4.32 13.59 3.20
CA ARG A 139 -3.88 14.77 3.95
C ARG A 139 -2.44 14.62 4.45
N ARG A 140 -2.10 13.47 5.06
CA ARG A 140 -0.75 13.24 5.60
C ARG A 140 0.27 12.98 4.50
N GLY A 141 -0.10 12.24 3.45
CA GLY A 141 0.77 12.03 2.29
C GLY A 141 1.20 13.35 1.64
N ARG A 142 0.25 14.24 1.38
CA ARG A 142 0.53 15.57 0.81
C ARG A 142 1.35 16.44 1.77
N ALA A 143 1.04 16.45 3.06
CA ALA A 143 1.77 17.23 4.07
C ALA A 143 3.25 16.83 4.16
N HIS A 144 3.55 15.55 3.95
CA HIS A 144 4.92 15.02 4.01
C HIS A 144 5.57 14.85 2.62
N GLY A 145 4.91 15.30 1.54
CA GLY A 145 5.47 15.30 0.18
C GLY A 145 5.60 13.90 -0.44
N ALA A 146 4.76 12.95 0.00
CA ALA A 146 4.68 11.63 -0.61
C ALA A 146 3.93 11.67 -1.93
N GLU A 147 4.31 10.81 -2.86
CA GLU A 147 3.53 10.53 -4.07
C GLU A 147 2.37 9.60 -3.71
N LEU A 148 1.16 9.93 -4.16
CA LEU A 148 -0.04 9.17 -3.87
C LEU A 148 -0.47 8.37 -5.11
N VAL A 149 -0.66 7.06 -4.94
CA VAL A 149 -1.17 6.18 -5.98
C VAL A 149 -2.62 5.83 -5.68
N ASP A 150 -3.52 6.21 -6.57
CA ASP A 150 -4.95 6.01 -6.38
C ASP A 150 -5.39 4.58 -6.75
N LEU A 151 -5.22 3.66 -5.81
CA LEU A 151 -5.77 2.31 -5.92
C LEU A 151 -7.27 2.27 -5.58
N TYR A 152 -7.81 3.30 -4.93
CA TYR A 152 -9.23 3.36 -4.57
C TYR A 152 -10.11 3.45 -5.81
N VAL A 153 -9.90 4.46 -6.64
CA VAL A 153 -10.66 4.65 -7.88
C VAL A 153 -10.43 3.51 -8.86
N ALA A 154 -9.18 3.01 -8.96
CA ALA A 154 -8.88 1.87 -9.81
C ALA A 154 -9.69 0.63 -9.41
N SER A 155 -9.72 0.29 -8.11
CA SER A 155 -10.46 -0.88 -7.61
C SER A 155 -11.97 -0.76 -7.80
N GLN A 156 -12.55 0.44 -7.59
CA GLN A 156 -13.98 0.68 -7.83
C GLN A 156 -14.39 0.39 -9.28
N ARG A 157 -13.54 0.75 -10.22
CA ARG A 157 -13.83 0.59 -11.65
C ARG A 157 -13.58 -0.83 -12.14
N GLU A 158 -12.51 -1.44 -11.67
CA GLU A 158 -12.00 -2.69 -12.26
C GLU A 158 -12.52 -3.93 -11.53
N VAL A 159 -12.54 -3.97 -10.19
CA VAL A 159 -12.89 -5.19 -9.44
C VAL A 159 -14.31 -5.71 -9.75
N PRO A 160 -15.36 -4.87 -9.88
CA PRO A 160 -16.71 -5.37 -10.19
C PRO A 160 -16.83 -6.11 -11.51
N THR A 161 -16.00 -5.76 -12.50
CA THR A 161 -16.05 -6.32 -13.86
C THR A 161 -14.91 -7.29 -14.17
N ARG A 162 -13.92 -7.37 -13.29
CA ARG A 162 -12.71 -8.18 -13.43
C ARG A 162 -12.46 -9.00 -12.17
N PRO A 163 -13.28 -10.03 -11.92
CA PRO A 163 -13.17 -10.84 -10.70
C PRO A 163 -11.81 -11.55 -10.56
N GLU A 164 -11.11 -11.77 -11.65
CA GLU A 164 -9.76 -12.36 -11.67
C GLU A 164 -8.71 -11.50 -10.97
N LEU A 165 -8.98 -10.24 -10.68
CA LEU A 165 -8.07 -9.36 -9.92
C LEU A 165 -7.97 -9.74 -8.43
N ILE A 166 -8.97 -10.44 -7.90
CA ILE A 166 -9.02 -10.83 -6.50
C ILE A 166 -8.76 -12.32 -6.37
N GLY A 167 -7.98 -12.70 -5.37
CA GLY A 167 -7.65 -14.08 -5.07
C GLY A 167 -8.82 -14.90 -4.53
N ALA A 168 -8.60 -16.18 -4.34
CA ALA A 168 -9.64 -17.14 -3.91
C ALA A 168 -10.22 -16.83 -2.52
N ASP A 169 -9.51 -16.10 -1.68
CA ASP A 169 -10.01 -15.64 -0.37
C ASP A 169 -11.03 -14.51 -0.47
N GLY A 170 -11.24 -13.97 -1.67
CA GLY A 170 -12.18 -12.89 -1.96
C GLY A 170 -11.76 -11.53 -1.42
N TYR A 171 -10.50 -11.35 -1.03
CA TYR A 171 -10.01 -10.15 -0.36
C TYR A 171 -8.67 -9.64 -0.89
N HIS A 172 -7.63 -10.48 -0.88
CA HIS A 172 -6.32 -10.11 -1.37
C HIS A 172 -6.26 -10.13 -2.90
N PRO A 173 -5.37 -9.34 -3.51
CA PRO A 173 -5.13 -9.42 -4.94
C PRO A 173 -4.64 -10.81 -5.35
N SER A 174 -5.08 -11.28 -6.50
CA SER A 174 -4.50 -12.43 -7.20
C SER A 174 -3.16 -12.04 -7.88
N ASP A 175 -2.50 -12.97 -8.55
CA ASP A 175 -1.33 -12.66 -9.39
C ASP A 175 -1.63 -11.60 -10.46
N VAL A 176 -2.84 -11.64 -11.03
CA VAL A 176 -3.31 -10.63 -12.01
C VAL A 176 -3.57 -9.30 -11.32
N GLY A 177 -4.17 -9.32 -10.13
CA GLY A 177 -4.38 -8.13 -9.30
C GLY A 177 -3.06 -7.47 -8.91
N TYR A 178 -2.09 -8.24 -8.47
CA TYR A 178 -0.76 -7.73 -8.14
C TYR A 178 0.01 -7.20 -9.36
N ALA A 179 -0.17 -7.81 -10.53
CA ALA A 179 0.39 -7.26 -11.77
C ALA A 179 -0.20 -5.88 -12.06
N ARG A 180 -1.52 -5.73 -11.88
CA ARG A 180 -2.21 -4.44 -12.07
C ARG A 180 -1.77 -3.39 -11.04
N TRP A 181 -1.63 -3.77 -9.76
CA TRP A 181 -1.08 -2.87 -8.75
C TRP A 181 0.33 -2.40 -9.09
N ALA A 182 1.19 -3.33 -9.54
CA ALA A 182 2.55 -3.00 -9.95
C ALA A 182 2.58 -1.96 -11.09
N GLU A 183 1.64 -2.02 -12.05
CA GLU A 183 1.51 -1.01 -13.11
C GLU A 183 1.17 0.37 -12.55
N LEU A 184 0.15 0.44 -11.68
CA LEU A 184 -0.32 1.70 -11.10
C LEU A 184 0.77 2.34 -10.20
N VAL A 185 1.37 1.54 -9.33
CA VAL A 185 2.43 2.02 -8.42
C VAL A 185 3.68 2.41 -9.21
N TRP A 186 4.00 1.69 -10.28
CA TRP A 186 5.11 2.04 -11.16
C TRP A 186 4.92 3.40 -11.83
N ALA A 187 3.72 3.71 -12.29
CA ALA A 187 3.41 5.03 -12.86
C ALA A 187 3.66 6.16 -11.83
N GLY A 188 3.24 5.97 -10.57
CA GLY A 188 3.52 6.93 -9.49
C GLY A 188 5.03 7.07 -9.19
N ILE A 189 5.76 5.95 -9.18
CA ILE A 189 7.22 5.97 -9.01
C ILE A 189 7.89 6.76 -10.15
N GLN A 190 7.51 6.49 -11.40
CA GLN A 190 8.08 7.17 -12.56
C GLN A 190 7.81 8.67 -12.55
N ALA A 191 6.58 9.09 -12.22
CA ALA A 191 6.23 10.50 -12.10
C ALA A 191 7.13 11.23 -11.09
N ARG A 192 7.47 10.58 -9.98
CA ARG A 192 8.29 11.17 -8.92
C ARG A 192 9.78 11.16 -9.21
N ILE A 193 10.28 10.16 -9.94
CA ILE A 193 11.69 10.09 -10.33
C ILE A 193 11.97 11.07 -11.46
N ALA A 194 11.07 11.22 -12.42
CA ALA A 194 11.22 12.15 -13.56
C ALA A 194 11.17 13.63 -13.14
N SER A 195 10.62 13.94 -11.95
CA SER A 195 10.50 15.32 -11.42
C SER A 195 11.71 15.74 -10.56
N ARG A 196 12.76 14.93 -10.47
CA ARG A 196 14.04 15.23 -9.79
C ARG A 196 15.15 15.44 -10.80
#